data_6b37a03fac953f0351adabb8607f3053
#
_entry.id   6b37a03fac953f0351adabb8607f3053
#
_cell.length_a   1.000
_cell.length_b   1.000
_cell.length_c   1.000
_cell.angle_alpha   90.00
_cell.angle_beta   90.00
_cell.angle_gamma   90.00
#
_symmetry.space_group_name_H-M   'P 1'
#
loop_
_entity.id
_entity.type
_entity.pdbx_description
1 polymer ?
#
loop_
_entity_poly.entity_id
_entity_poly.type
_entity_poly.pdbx_seq_one_letter_code
_entity_poly.pdbx_strand_id
1 'polypeptide(L)'
;MTDICCIGHITRDRIITQNPPMTAHCAGGSAYYMAWAIEALPHDVDFHMMTSVSREVMPEVEKLRKAGVRVTAFESPTNVFFENKYGANMDNRTQRVLAKSAPFTLEQLKDEQARVYHLGTLLADDFAPEIVEYLASKGDVSIDVQGYLREVDGEQVKACEWTDKLRLLKHTAILKVNEWECLTLTGITDPREAAQQIHQWGVREVIVTLGGGGSMILAEDKFYDTPAYAPSKLVDATGCGDTYSAGYLYARAKGMGYAESSQFAAAMCTLKLEHTGPFAHKIEDVYQIIKNNQ
;
A
#
# COMPACT_ATOMS: atom_id res chain seq x y z
N MET A 1 -20.47 -8.64 -6.06
CA MET A 1 -19.08 -9.12 -5.94
C MET A 1 -18.22 -7.88 -5.88
N THR A 2 -17.45 -7.70 -4.83
CA THR A 2 -16.56 -6.54 -4.61
C THR A 2 -15.52 -6.46 -5.75
N ASP A 3 -15.24 -5.28 -6.27
CA ASP A 3 -14.18 -5.12 -7.27
C ASP A 3 -12.81 -5.17 -6.59
N ILE A 4 -12.64 -4.43 -5.49
CA ILE A 4 -11.39 -4.38 -4.72
C ILE A 4 -11.71 -4.56 -3.22
N CYS A 5 -11.17 -5.61 -2.61
CA CYS A 5 -11.16 -5.78 -1.17
C CYS A 5 -9.75 -5.49 -0.63
N CYS A 6 -9.60 -4.41 0.12
CA CYS A 6 -8.35 -4.08 0.78
C CYS A 6 -8.35 -4.64 2.20
N ILE A 7 -7.37 -5.48 2.52
CA ILE A 7 -7.20 -6.10 3.83
C ILE A 7 -5.90 -5.58 4.44
N GLY A 8 -5.99 -4.90 5.59
CA GLY A 8 -4.83 -4.34 6.25
C GLY A 8 -5.19 -3.55 7.50
N HIS A 9 -4.18 -3.24 8.30
CA HIS A 9 -4.37 -2.54 9.56
C HIS A 9 -4.47 -1.03 9.38
N ILE A 10 -5.31 -0.39 10.21
CA ILE A 10 -5.18 1.03 10.52
C ILE A 10 -4.16 1.15 11.65
N THR A 11 -3.14 1.98 11.47
CA THR A 11 -2.11 2.18 12.47
C THR A 11 -2.40 3.41 13.34
N ARG A 12 -1.71 3.45 14.46
CA ARG A 12 -1.53 4.64 15.27
C ARG A 12 -0.08 5.05 15.17
N ASP A 13 0.17 6.27 14.71
CA ASP A 13 1.52 6.75 14.47
C ASP A 13 1.85 7.91 15.40
N ARG A 14 3.03 7.84 16.03
CA ARG A 14 3.65 8.94 16.75
C ARG A 14 4.80 9.49 15.93
N ILE A 15 4.69 10.73 15.50
CA ILE A 15 5.69 11.43 14.72
C ILE A 15 6.43 12.39 15.63
N ILE A 16 7.74 12.26 15.72
CA ILE A 16 8.62 13.12 16.50
C ILE A 16 9.61 13.79 15.55
N THR A 17 9.62 15.11 15.49
CA THR A 17 10.59 15.90 14.73
C THR A 17 11.49 16.69 15.66
N GLN A 18 12.72 16.99 15.21
CA GLN A 18 13.66 17.81 15.95
C GLN A 18 13.67 19.26 15.50
N ASN A 19 13.33 19.53 14.26
CA ASN A 19 13.37 20.87 13.68
C ASN A 19 12.17 21.12 12.71
N PRO A 20 11.13 21.86 13.16
CA PRO A 20 10.91 22.30 14.53
C PRO A 20 10.60 21.13 15.49
N PRO A 21 10.91 21.22 16.79
CA PRO A 21 10.54 20.19 17.75
C PRO A 21 9.03 20.03 17.84
N MET A 22 8.53 18.84 17.50
CA MET A 22 7.10 18.54 17.52
C MET A 22 6.87 17.05 17.84
N THR A 23 5.79 16.77 18.54
CA THR A 23 5.24 15.42 18.65
C THR A 23 3.79 15.46 18.20
N ALA A 24 3.48 14.66 17.18
CA ALA A 24 2.13 14.52 16.66
C ALA A 24 1.66 13.08 16.72
N HIS A 25 0.36 12.87 16.83
CA HIS A 25 -0.28 11.57 16.72
C HIS A 25 -1.25 11.60 15.55
N CYS A 26 -1.19 10.58 14.69
CA CYS A 26 -2.08 10.45 13.54
C CYS A 26 -2.44 8.97 13.31
N ALA A 27 -3.53 8.76 12.58
CA ALA A 27 -3.82 7.46 12.00
C ALA A 27 -3.01 7.28 10.71
N GLY A 28 -2.68 6.04 10.41
CA GLY A 28 -1.96 5.64 9.21
C GLY A 28 -2.27 4.20 8.83
N GLY A 29 -1.33 3.58 8.14
CA GLY A 29 -1.44 2.20 7.66
C GLY A 29 -1.91 2.12 6.22
N SER A 30 -1.45 1.09 5.54
CA SER A 30 -1.68 0.90 4.10
C SER A 30 -3.16 0.91 3.74
N ALA A 31 -3.98 0.13 4.43
CA ALA A 31 -5.42 0.07 4.18
C ALA A 31 -6.12 1.42 4.46
N TYR A 32 -5.66 2.19 5.44
CA TYR A 32 -6.22 3.51 5.75
C TYR A 32 -5.97 4.53 4.62
N TYR A 33 -4.72 4.62 4.15
CA TYR A 33 -4.38 5.51 3.04
C TYR A 33 -5.08 5.09 1.75
N MET A 34 -5.14 3.79 1.46
CA MET A 34 -5.85 3.27 0.30
C MET A 34 -7.35 3.56 0.36
N ALA A 35 -7.99 3.36 1.50
CA ALA A 35 -9.44 3.59 1.66
C ALA A 35 -9.81 5.04 1.41
N TRP A 36 -9.06 6.00 1.95
CA TRP A 36 -9.27 7.42 1.68
C TRP A 36 -8.97 7.81 0.23
N ALA A 37 -7.96 7.17 -0.39
CA ALA A 37 -7.63 7.43 -1.79
C ALA A 37 -8.75 6.96 -2.73
N ILE A 38 -9.36 5.81 -2.46
CA ILE A 38 -10.50 5.30 -3.25
C ILE A 38 -11.76 6.12 -2.97
N GLU A 39 -12.00 6.52 -1.70
CA GLU A 39 -13.17 7.34 -1.33
C GLU A 39 -13.20 8.67 -2.09
N ALA A 40 -12.06 9.31 -2.30
CA ALA A 40 -11.95 10.56 -3.03
C ALA A 40 -12.23 10.44 -4.55
N LEU A 41 -12.28 9.22 -5.09
CA LEU A 41 -12.60 8.92 -6.49
C LEU A 41 -14.10 8.68 -6.69
N PRO A 42 -14.61 8.68 -7.95
CA PRO A 42 -15.99 8.29 -8.22
C PRO A 42 -16.33 6.92 -7.65
N HIS A 43 -17.50 6.79 -7.03
CA HIS A 43 -17.98 5.57 -6.38
C HIS A 43 -18.54 4.58 -7.41
N ASP A 44 -17.82 4.34 -8.49
CA ASP A 44 -18.17 3.44 -9.59
C ASP A 44 -17.30 2.16 -9.64
N VAL A 45 -16.49 1.97 -8.58
CA VAL A 45 -15.76 0.73 -8.24
C VAL A 45 -16.24 0.30 -6.86
N ASP A 46 -16.73 -0.94 -6.73
CA ASP A 46 -17.17 -1.49 -5.44
C ASP A 46 -15.93 -1.82 -4.59
N PHE A 47 -15.68 -0.97 -3.58
CA PHE A 47 -14.55 -1.09 -2.66
C PHE A 47 -14.98 -1.54 -1.27
N HIS A 48 -14.25 -2.47 -0.70
CA HIS A 48 -14.43 -2.94 0.68
C HIS A 48 -13.10 -2.94 1.42
N MET A 49 -13.07 -2.31 2.57
CA MET A 49 -11.93 -2.38 3.48
C MET A 49 -12.23 -3.35 4.62
N MET A 50 -11.29 -4.27 4.87
CA MET A 50 -11.30 -5.15 6.04
C MET A 50 -10.09 -4.83 6.92
N THR A 51 -10.32 -4.55 8.18
CA THR A 51 -9.26 -4.12 9.11
C THR A 51 -9.43 -4.76 10.48
N SER A 52 -8.34 -4.86 11.24
CA SER A 52 -8.35 -5.31 12.63
C SER A 52 -7.88 -4.16 13.52
N VAL A 53 -8.74 -3.70 14.44
CA VAL A 53 -8.51 -2.48 15.21
C VAL A 53 -8.90 -2.63 16.69
N SER A 54 -8.21 -1.92 17.56
CA SER A 54 -8.61 -1.75 18.95
C SER A 54 -9.67 -0.65 19.08
N ARG A 55 -10.29 -0.55 20.27
CA ARG A 55 -11.27 0.48 20.56
C ARG A 55 -10.76 1.90 20.41
N GLU A 56 -9.45 2.12 20.61
CA GLU A 56 -8.84 3.44 20.47
C GLU A 56 -8.86 3.98 19.04
N VAL A 57 -8.78 3.10 18.04
CA VAL A 57 -8.74 3.47 16.62
C VAL A 57 -10.12 3.35 15.95
N MET A 58 -11.11 2.77 16.63
CA MET A 58 -12.47 2.68 16.10
C MET A 58 -13.05 4.03 15.60
N PRO A 59 -12.76 5.21 16.20
CA PRO A 59 -13.18 6.49 15.64
C PRO A 59 -12.72 6.73 14.19
N GLU A 60 -11.56 6.22 13.78
CA GLU A 60 -11.09 6.35 12.39
C GLU A 60 -11.89 5.46 11.43
N VAL A 61 -12.28 4.26 11.88
CA VAL A 61 -13.22 3.40 11.13
C VAL A 61 -14.56 4.12 10.92
N GLU A 62 -15.09 4.76 11.98
CA GLU A 62 -16.35 5.49 11.88
C GLU A 62 -16.27 6.72 10.96
N LYS A 63 -15.09 7.38 10.86
CA LYS A 63 -14.87 8.45 9.88
C LYS A 63 -14.97 7.93 8.45
N LEU A 64 -14.30 6.80 8.16
CA LEU A 64 -14.36 6.15 6.84
C LEU A 64 -15.80 5.73 6.49
N ARG A 65 -16.52 5.10 7.43
CA ARG A 65 -17.93 4.72 7.24
C ARG A 65 -18.83 5.93 6.95
N LYS A 66 -18.63 7.03 7.67
CA LYS A 66 -19.38 8.29 7.45
C LYS A 66 -19.07 8.94 6.11
N ALA A 67 -17.86 8.76 5.59
CA ALA A 67 -17.48 9.20 4.26
C ALA A 67 -18.06 8.31 3.14
N GLY A 68 -18.60 7.13 3.46
CA GLY A 68 -19.20 6.22 2.48
C GLY A 68 -18.40 4.95 2.22
N VAL A 69 -17.24 4.76 2.86
CA VAL A 69 -16.44 3.54 2.69
C VAL A 69 -17.09 2.37 3.41
N ARG A 70 -17.28 1.25 2.72
CA ARG A 70 -17.67 -0.01 3.34
C ARG A 70 -16.50 -0.57 4.11
N VAL A 71 -16.63 -0.66 5.46
CA VAL A 71 -15.56 -1.16 6.35
C VAL A 71 -16.08 -2.27 7.25
N THR A 72 -15.42 -3.43 7.19
CA THR A 72 -15.52 -4.50 8.19
C THR A 72 -14.36 -4.38 9.15
N ALA A 73 -14.66 -4.14 10.42
CA ALA A 73 -13.66 -4.01 11.47
C ALA A 73 -13.74 -5.20 12.44
N PHE A 74 -12.64 -5.91 12.61
CA PHE A 74 -12.47 -6.97 13.59
C PHE A 74 -11.84 -6.40 14.86
N GLU A 75 -12.21 -6.96 16.02
CA GLU A 75 -11.63 -6.52 17.28
C GLU A 75 -10.22 -7.05 17.44
N SER A 76 -9.28 -6.16 17.81
CA SER A 76 -7.92 -6.48 18.21
C SER A 76 -7.64 -5.88 19.58
N PRO A 77 -6.87 -6.58 20.45
CA PRO A 77 -6.50 -6.04 21.75
C PRO A 77 -5.69 -4.73 21.65
N THR A 78 -4.87 -4.63 20.61
CA THR A 78 -3.96 -3.51 20.35
C THR A 78 -3.98 -3.15 18.86
N ASN A 79 -3.49 -1.96 18.52
CA ASN A 79 -3.22 -1.56 17.15
C ASN A 79 -1.73 -1.62 16.85
N VAL A 80 -1.38 -1.72 15.57
CA VAL A 80 -0.02 -1.41 15.15
C VAL A 80 0.26 0.05 15.51
N PHE A 81 1.31 0.25 16.33
CA PHE A 81 1.70 1.57 16.80
C PHE A 81 3.14 1.83 16.37
N PHE A 82 3.31 2.68 15.36
CA PHE A 82 4.62 3.13 14.93
C PHE A 82 5.04 4.42 15.63
N GLU A 83 6.31 4.47 16.07
CA GLU A 83 6.99 5.70 16.42
C GLU A 83 8.01 6.03 15.32
N ASN A 84 7.81 7.16 14.67
CA ASN A 84 8.70 7.69 13.63
C ASN A 84 9.45 8.91 14.19
N LYS A 85 10.75 8.79 14.37
CA LYS A 85 11.63 9.90 14.80
C LYS A 85 12.44 10.38 13.62
N TYR A 86 12.30 11.66 13.31
CA TYR A 86 13.07 12.36 12.30
C TYR A 86 14.20 13.16 12.97
N GLY A 87 15.43 13.00 12.48
CA GLY A 87 16.59 13.75 12.91
C GLY A 87 16.56 15.20 12.46
N ALA A 88 17.71 15.90 12.57
CA ALA A 88 17.87 17.24 12.04
C ALA A 88 17.67 17.29 10.52
N ASN A 89 18.04 16.22 9.81
CA ASN A 89 17.68 15.96 8.42
C ASN A 89 16.47 15.03 8.38
N MET A 90 15.40 15.44 7.66
CA MET A 90 14.16 14.66 7.52
C MET A 90 14.36 13.32 6.79
N ASP A 91 15.46 13.13 6.06
CA ASP A 91 15.82 11.86 5.44
C ASP A 91 16.28 10.80 6.46
N ASN A 92 16.76 11.24 7.63
CA ASN A 92 17.18 10.37 8.71
C ASN A 92 16.00 10.04 9.63
N ARG A 93 15.22 9.02 9.22
CA ARG A 93 14.10 8.50 10.01
C ARG A 93 14.49 7.20 10.72
N THR A 94 14.25 7.13 12.02
CA THR A 94 14.19 5.87 12.75
C THR A 94 12.74 5.49 13.02
N GLN A 95 12.43 4.20 12.86
CA GLN A 95 11.08 3.68 13.07
C GLN A 95 11.10 2.57 14.13
N ARG A 96 10.17 2.64 15.07
CA ARG A 96 9.94 1.62 16.09
C ARG A 96 8.49 1.15 16.04
N VAL A 97 8.24 -0.10 16.42
CA VAL A 97 6.91 -0.67 16.63
C VAL A 97 6.70 -0.81 18.12
N LEU A 98 5.82 0.02 18.68
CA LEU A 98 5.52 0.05 20.12
C LEU A 98 4.42 -0.96 20.50
N ALA A 99 3.59 -1.35 19.54
CA ALA A 99 2.58 -2.40 19.67
C ALA A 99 2.26 -3.00 18.30
N LYS A 100 1.78 -4.23 18.27
CA LYS A 100 1.27 -4.93 17.08
C LYS A 100 -0.24 -5.14 17.20
N SER A 101 -0.93 -5.20 16.07
CA SER A 101 -2.29 -5.70 15.99
C SER A 101 -2.30 -7.24 15.96
N ALA A 102 -3.45 -7.85 16.23
CA ALA A 102 -3.63 -9.28 15.97
C ALA A 102 -3.54 -9.55 14.47
N PRO A 103 -2.82 -10.61 14.03
CA PRO A 103 -2.81 -11.05 12.63
C PRO A 103 -4.21 -11.34 12.11
N PHE A 104 -4.40 -11.24 10.80
CA PHE A 104 -5.64 -11.68 10.16
C PHE A 104 -5.78 -13.21 10.19
N THR A 105 -7.01 -13.68 10.24
CA THR A 105 -7.33 -15.10 10.24
C THR A 105 -8.19 -15.48 9.03
N LEU A 106 -8.12 -16.74 8.59
CA LEU A 106 -9.00 -17.24 7.52
C LEU A 106 -10.48 -17.10 7.86
N GLU A 107 -10.84 -17.29 9.14
CA GLU A 107 -12.22 -17.16 9.60
C GLU A 107 -12.80 -15.77 9.36
N GLN A 108 -11.98 -14.73 9.53
CA GLN A 108 -12.37 -13.34 9.27
C GLN A 108 -12.60 -13.04 7.78
N LEU A 109 -11.94 -13.77 6.88
CA LEU A 109 -11.87 -13.46 5.45
C LEU A 109 -12.67 -14.44 4.57
N LYS A 110 -13.13 -15.57 5.12
CA LYS A 110 -13.72 -16.69 4.35
C LYS A 110 -14.96 -16.31 3.54
N ASP A 111 -15.78 -15.38 4.01
CA ASP A 111 -17.05 -15.02 3.40
C ASP A 111 -16.94 -13.88 2.37
N GLU A 112 -15.80 -13.17 2.34
CA GLU A 112 -15.59 -12.10 1.38
C GLU A 112 -15.40 -12.67 -0.04
N GLN A 113 -16.02 -11.95 -1.01
CA GLN A 113 -15.96 -12.29 -2.43
C GLN A 113 -15.54 -11.03 -3.21
N ALA A 114 -14.31 -10.99 -3.68
CA ALA A 114 -13.77 -9.89 -4.44
C ALA A 114 -13.08 -10.36 -5.73
N ARG A 115 -13.00 -9.46 -6.72
CA ARG A 115 -12.18 -9.69 -7.92
C ARG A 115 -10.70 -9.57 -7.59
N VAL A 116 -10.35 -8.56 -6.78
CA VAL A 116 -8.98 -8.33 -6.32
C VAL A 116 -8.97 -8.21 -4.81
N TYR A 117 -8.14 -9.01 -4.14
CA TYR A 117 -7.81 -8.90 -2.73
C TYR A 117 -6.45 -8.21 -2.60
N HIS A 118 -6.44 -6.97 -2.13
CA HIS A 118 -5.20 -6.24 -1.87
C HIS A 118 -4.78 -6.42 -0.42
N LEU A 119 -3.60 -6.99 -0.19
CA LEU A 119 -2.99 -7.16 1.13
C LEU A 119 -2.05 -5.97 1.40
N GLY A 120 -2.54 -5.05 2.21
CA GLY A 120 -1.78 -3.90 2.69
C GLY A 120 -0.90 -4.30 3.88
N THR A 121 0.19 -5.01 3.61
CA THR A 121 1.06 -5.57 4.64
C THR A 121 1.89 -4.50 5.32
N LEU A 122 2.06 -4.59 6.63
CA LEU A 122 2.89 -3.70 7.45
C LEU A 122 4.04 -4.43 8.13
N LEU A 123 3.79 -5.67 8.57
CA LEU A 123 4.73 -6.54 9.28
C LEU A 123 4.66 -7.96 8.71
N ALA A 124 5.72 -8.73 8.84
CA ALA A 124 5.87 -10.05 8.24
C ALA A 124 4.84 -11.08 8.74
N ASP A 125 4.27 -10.85 9.92
CA ASP A 125 3.30 -11.73 10.58
C ASP A 125 1.84 -11.26 10.43
N ASP A 126 1.54 -10.27 9.59
CA ASP A 126 0.16 -9.79 9.38
C ASP A 126 -0.74 -10.88 8.75
N PHE A 127 -0.20 -11.68 7.82
CA PHE A 127 -0.93 -12.70 7.07
C PHE A 127 -0.17 -14.02 7.05
N ALA A 128 -0.81 -15.07 7.53
CA ALA A 128 -0.27 -16.42 7.36
C ALA A 128 -0.29 -16.84 5.87
N PRO A 129 0.67 -17.67 5.40
CA PRO A 129 0.74 -18.14 4.02
C PRO A 129 -0.57 -18.70 3.46
N GLU A 130 -1.31 -19.45 4.28
CA GLU A 130 -2.59 -20.08 3.93
C GLU A 130 -3.67 -19.08 3.56
N ILE A 131 -3.58 -17.83 4.07
CA ILE A 131 -4.52 -16.75 3.73
C ILE A 131 -4.31 -16.34 2.27
N VAL A 132 -3.05 -16.14 1.84
CA VAL A 132 -2.72 -15.77 0.46
C VAL A 132 -3.22 -16.84 -0.50
N GLU A 133 -2.93 -18.11 -0.22
CA GLU A 133 -3.37 -19.24 -1.05
C GLU A 133 -4.89 -19.34 -1.12
N TYR A 134 -5.56 -19.16 0.01
CA TYR A 134 -7.02 -19.18 0.08
C TYR A 134 -7.65 -18.06 -0.75
N LEU A 135 -7.19 -16.83 -0.58
CA LEU A 135 -7.71 -15.69 -1.33
C LEU A 135 -7.44 -15.82 -2.83
N ALA A 136 -6.27 -16.36 -3.21
CA ALA A 136 -5.92 -16.63 -4.61
C ALA A 136 -6.82 -17.71 -5.25
N SER A 137 -7.43 -18.58 -4.47
CA SER A 137 -8.43 -19.53 -4.98
C SER A 137 -9.79 -18.89 -5.30
N LYS A 138 -10.02 -17.63 -4.86
CA LYS A 138 -11.29 -16.91 -5.01
C LYS A 138 -11.21 -15.73 -5.97
N GLY A 139 -10.03 -15.11 -6.12
CA GLY A 139 -9.80 -13.95 -6.97
C GLY A 139 -8.33 -13.61 -7.06
N ASP A 140 -8.01 -12.52 -7.72
CA ASP A 140 -6.63 -12.05 -7.86
C ASP A 140 -6.10 -11.49 -6.54
N VAL A 141 -4.89 -11.88 -6.14
CA VAL A 141 -4.22 -11.33 -4.96
C VAL A 141 -3.23 -10.26 -5.38
N SER A 142 -3.36 -9.07 -4.81
CA SER A 142 -2.42 -7.96 -4.91
C SER A 142 -1.71 -7.77 -3.58
N ILE A 143 -0.38 -7.67 -3.59
CA ILE A 143 0.41 -7.53 -2.36
C ILE A 143 1.28 -6.27 -2.46
N ASP A 144 1.25 -5.42 -1.42
CA ASP A 144 2.35 -4.53 -1.10
C ASP A 144 3.37 -5.33 -0.28
N VAL A 145 4.57 -5.53 -0.82
CA VAL A 145 5.56 -6.46 -0.24
C VAL A 145 6.15 -5.97 1.07
N GLN A 146 6.01 -4.68 1.35
CA GLN A 146 6.69 -3.97 2.44
C GLN A 146 6.68 -4.73 3.77
N GLY A 147 5.52 -5.24 4.18
CA GLY A 147 5.38 -5.94 5.46
C GLY A 147 6.16 -7.24 5.50
N TYR A 148 6.12 -8.04 4.45
CA TYR A 148 6.84 -9.32 4.39
C TYR A 148 8.37 -9.19 4.47
N LEU A 149 8.89 -8.00 4.24
CA LEU A 149 10.32 -7.68 4.35
C LEU A 149 10.69 -6.98 5.66
N ARG A 150 9.77 -6.93 6.64
CA ARG A 150 9.94 -6.24 7.92
C ARG A 150 9.61 -7.13 9.10
N GLU A 151 10.61 -7.47 9.88
CA GLU A 151 10.43 -8.11 11.19
C GLU A 151 10.60 -7.09 12.32
N VAL A 152 10.05 -7.42 13.47
CA VAL A 152 10.17 -6.62 14.67
C VAL A 152 11.01 -7.39 15.70
N ASP A 153 12.20 -6.86 16.01
CA ASP A 153 13.05 -7.34 17.07
C ASP A 153 13.02 -6.37 18.25
N GLY A 154 12.38 -6.79 19.34
CA GLY A 154 12.00 -5.89 20.43
C GLY A 154 11.00 -4.84 19.94
N GLU A 155 11.46 -3.59 19.78
CA GLU A 155 10.66 -2.50 19.20
C GLU A 155 11.22 -2.02 17.84
N GLN A 156 12.37 -2.56 17.41
CA GLN A 156 13.03 -2.11 16.17
C GLN A 156 12.50 -2.85 14.96
N VAL A 157 12.24 -2.09 13.91
CA VAL A 157 11.94 -2.65 12.59
C VAL A 157 13.24 -2.99 11.90
N LYS A 158 13.39 -4.25 11.49
CA LYS A 158 14.54 -4.76 10.75
C LYS A 158 14.10 -5.34 9.42
N ALA A 159 14.97 -5.27 8.42
CA ALA A 159 14.78 -6.01 7.19
C ALA A 159 14.89 -7.52 7.48
N CYS A 160 13.99 -8.30 6.89
CA CYS A 160 14.02 -9.75 6.99
C CYS A 160 13.85 -10.41 5.62
N GLU A 161 14.22 -11.66 5.53
CA GLU A 161 13.95 -12.48 4.36
C GLU A 161 12.50 -12.98 4.39
N TRP A 162 11.80 -12.88 3.28
CA TRP A 162 10.50 -13.52 3.11
C TRP A 162 10.70 -15.00 2.71
N THR A 163 10.69 -15.88 3.69
CA THR A 163 11.03 -17.31 3.53
C THR A 163 10.06 -18.03 2.59
N ASP A 164 8.77 -17.67 2.61
CA ASP A 164 7.71 -18.28 1.78
C ASP A 164 7.57 -17.60 0.41
N LYS A 165 8.45 -16.67 0.02
CA LYS A 165 8.29 -15.85 -1.19
C LYS A 165 8.01 -16.68 -2.46
N LEU A 166 8.78 -17.73 -2.71
CA LEU A 166 8.62 -18.55 -3.92
C LEU A 166 7.31 -19.37 -3.91
N ARG A 167 6.79 -19.70 -2.72
CA ARG A 167 5.49 -20.35 -2.57
C ARG A 167 4.36 -19.37 -2.84
N LEU A 168 4.42 -18.16 -2.27
CA LEU A 168 3.30 -17.22 -2.27
C LEU A 168 3.26 -16.35 -3.54
N LEU A 169 4.40 -16.05 -4.16
CA LEU A 169 4.43 -15.27 -5.39
C LEU A 169 3.76 -15.96 -6.58
N LYS A 170 3.70 -17.30 -6.59
CA LYS A 170 2.91 -18.07 -7.59
C LYS A 170 1.40 -17.83 -7.48
N HIS A 171 0.93 -17.38 -6.32
CA HIS A 171 -0.46 -17.06 -6.02
C HIS A 171 -0.73 -15.54 -6.05
N THR A 172 0.30 -14.74 -6.33
CA THR A 172 0.22 -13.28 -6.35
C THR A 172 0.06 -12.80 -7.78
N ALA A 173 -1.08 -12.17 -8.06
CA ALA A 173 -1.34 -11.61 -9.38
C ALA A 173 -0.60 -10.30 -9.59
N ILE A 174 -0.60 -9.43 -8.59
CA ILE A 174 -0.01 -8.10 -8.62
C ILE A 174 0.91 -7.95 -7.41
N LEU A 175 2.18 -7.64 -7.63
CA LEU A 175 3.12 -7.32 -6.56
C LEU A 175 3.62 -5.89 -6.71
N LYS A 176 3.46 -5.08 -5.68
CA LYS A 176 4.08 -3.76 -5.61
C LYS A 176 5.33 -3.83 -4.74
N VAL A 177 6.40 -3.28 -5.28
CA VAL A 177 7.71 -3.13 -4.64
C VAL A 177 8.27 -1.74 -4.93
N ASN A 178 9.15 -1.24 -4.06
CA ASN A 178 10.04 -0.13 -4.39
C ASN A 178 11.45 -0.67 -4.72
N GLU A 179 12.38 0.21 -5.13
CA GLU A 179 13.74 -0.18 -5.51
C GLU A 179 14.51 -0.88 -4.37
N TRP A 180 14.32 -0.46 -3.11
CA TRP A 180 14.95 -1.08 -1.94
C TRP A 180 14.36 -2.45 -1.61
N GLU A 181 13.04 -2.55 -1.77
CA GLU A 181 12.32 -3.82 -1.61
C GLU A 181 12.67 -4.81 -2.72
N CYS A 182 12.90 -4.34 -3.96
CA CYS A 182 13.46 -5.15 -5.05
C CYS A 182 14.78 -5.78 -4.65
N LEU A 183 15.72 -4.98 -4.17
CA LEU A 183 17.04 -5.46 -3.73
C LEU A 183 16.91 -6.45 -2.57
N THR A 184 16.09 -6.14 -1.57
CA THR A 184 15.88 -7.02 -0.39
C THR A 184 15.26 -8.36 -0.80
N LEU A 185 14.28 -8.34 -1.71
CA LEU A 185 13.54 -9.52 -2.14
C LEU A 185 14.35 -10.44 -3.05
N THR A 186 15.14 -9.86 -3.98
CA THR A 186 15.81 -10.58 -5.05
C THR A 186 17.32 -10.65 -4.91
N GLY A 187 17.93 -9.73 -4.17
CA GLY A 187 19.39 -9.52 -4.16
C GLY A 187 19.94 -8.81 -5.40
N ILE A 188 19.06 -8.36 -6.31
CA ILE A 188 19.42 -7.72 -7.60
C ILE A 188 19.29 -6.21 -7.45
N THR A 189 20.33 -5.48 -7.81
CA THR A 189 20.40 -4.01 -7.68
C THR A 189 19.63 -3.29 -8.78
N ASP A 190 19.64 -3.82 -10.02
CA ASP A 190 18.88 -3.24 -11.13
C ASP A 190 17.38 -3.53 -10.98
N PRO A 191 16.51 -2.51 -10.87
CA PRO A 191 15.09 -2.73 -10.64
C PRO A 191 14.37 -3.44 -11.80
N ARG A 192 14.87 -3.33 -13.05
CA ARG A 192 14.30 -4.05 -14.20
C ARG A 192 14.62 -5.53 -14.14
N GLU A 193 15.87 -5.88 -13.85
CA GLU A 193 16.29 -7.27 -13.68
C GLU A 193 15.58 -7.89 -12.48
N ALA A 194 15.44 -7.14 -11.38
CA ALA A 194 14.67 -7.57 -10.21
C ALA A 194 13.20 -7.84 -10.55
N ALA A 195 12.56 -6.95 -11.31
CA ALA A 195 11.18 -7.13 -11.76
C ALA A 195 11.03 -8.38 -12.66
N GLN A 196 11.98 -8.63 -13.56
CA GLN A 196 12.00 -9.85 -14.39
C GLN A 196 12.12 -11.12 -13.54
N GLN A 197 12.98 -11.11 -12.52
CA GLN A 197 13.11 -12.23 -11.59
C GLN A 197 11.83 -12.48 -10.80
N ILE A 198 11.17 -11.42 -10.32
CA ILE A 198 9.89 -11.53 -9.60
C ILE A 198 8.79 -12.06 -10.54
N HIS A 199 8.76 -11.60 -11.78
CA HIS A 199 7.82 -12.09 -12.78
C HIS A 199 8.05 -13.58 -13.08
N GLN A 200 9.30 -14.03 -13.20
CA GLN A 200 9.66 -15.44 -13.36
C GLN A 200 9.25 -16.29 -12.15
N TRP A 201 9.13 -15.73 -10.96
CA TRP A 201 8.59 -16.43 -9.78
C TRP A 201 7.08 -16.61 -9.80
N GLY A 202 6.39 -16.05 -10.82
CA GLY A 202 4.97 -16.29 -11.10
C GLY A 202 4.06 -15.09 -10.95
N VAL A 203 4.58 -13.91 -10.59
CA VAL A 203 3.78 -12.68 -10.49
C VAL A 203 3.41 -12.17 -11.90
N ARG A 204 2.12 -11.90 -12.14
CA ARG A 204 1.65 -11.46 -13.46
C ARG A 204 1.93 -9.97 -13.73
N GLU A 205 1.74 -9.11 -12.74
CA GLU A 205 1.95 -7.66 -12.81
C GLU A 205 2.94 -7.26 -11.71
N VAL A 206 4.15 -6.89 -12.06
CA VAL A 206 5.15 -6.38 -11.10
C VAL A 206 5.21 -4.88 -11.21
N ILE A 207 4.81 -4.19 -10.15
CA ILE A 207 4.86 -2.74 -10.03
C ILE A 207 6.12 -2.36 -9.26
N VAL A 208 7.00 -1.58 -9.89
CA VAL A 208 8.19 -1.04 -9.23
C VAL A 208 8.08 0.48 -9.15
N THR A 209 8.03 1.02 -7.93
CA THR A 209 8.05 2.47 -7.69
C THR A 209 9.47 2.94 -7.42
N LEU A 210 9.89 4.04 -8.06
CA LEU A 210 11.25 4.57 -8.07
C LEU A 210 11.32 5.99 -7.48
N GLY A 211 10.37 6.35 -6.61
CA GLY A 211 10.27 7.70 -6.05
C GLY A 211 10.27 8.79 -7.12
N GLY A 212 11.24 9.69 -7.09
CA GLY A 212 11.39 10.75 -8.10
C GLY A 212 11.75 10.25 -9.50
N GLY A 213 12.10 8.97 -9.66
CA GLY A 213 12.31 8.31 -10.95
C GLY A 213 11.01 7.82 -11.62
N GLY A 214 9.87 7.90 -10.93
CA GLY A 214 8.59 7.43 -11.46
C GLY A 214 8.28 5.99 -11.09
N SER A 215 7.79 5.21 -12.05
CA SER A 215 7.44 3.81 -11.84
C SER A 215 7.54 3.01 -13.13
N MET A 216 7.62 1.70 -13.00
CA MET A 216 7.52 0.77 -14.11
C MET A 216 6.58 -0.39 -13.75
N ILE A 217 5.87 -0.88 -14.74
CA ILE A 217 5.06 -2.10 -14.65
C ILE A 217 5.68 -3.14 -15.59
N LEU A 218 5.94 -4.33 -15.09
CA LEU A 218 6.21 -5.49 -15.93
C LEU A 218 4.96 -6.36 -15.97
N ALA A 219 4.37 -6.50 -17.14
CA ALA A 219 3.22 -7.36 -17.39
C ALA A 219 3.26 -7.85 -18.83
N GLU A 220 2.82 -9.09 -19.08
CA GLU A 220 2.82 -9.70 -20.42
C GLU A 220 4.19 -9.60 -21.13
N ASP A 221 5.25 -9.83 -20.37
CA ASP A 221 6.67 -9.74 -20.79
C ASP A 221 7.07 -8.35 -21.36
N LYS A 222 6.32 -7.30 -21.03
CA LYS A 222 6.59 -5.92 -21.47
C LYS A 222 6.71 -4.97 -20.30
N PHE A 223 7.61 -4.02 -20.43
CA PHE A 223 7.72 -2.90 -19.50
C PHE A 223 6.90 -1.71 -19.97
N TYR A 224 6.18 -1.12 -19.00
CA TYR A 224 5.43 0.12 -19.17
C TYR A 224 6.00 1.13 -18.17
N ASP A 225 6.78 2.07 -18.68
CA ASP A 225 7.44 3.09 -17.86
C ASP A 225 6.55 4.33 -17.73
N THR A 226 6.48 4.89 -16.53
CA THR A 226 5.77 6.12 -16.26
C THR A 226 6.71 7.07 -15.50
N PRO A 227 7.01 8.26 -16.05
CA PRO A 227 7.84 9.23 -15.35
C PRO A 227 7.13 9.76 -14.10
N ALA A 228 7.90 10.21 -13.12
CA ALA A 228 7.34 10.97 -12.01
C ALA A 228 6.85 12.32 -12.53
N TYR A 229 5.64 12.71 -12.14
CA TYR A 229 5.17 14.06 -12.39
C TYR A 229 5.64 14.98 -11.25
N ALA A 230 6.03 16.21 -11.59
CA ALA A 230 6.51 17.16 -10.60
C ALA A 230 5.35 17.73 -9.78
N PRO A 231 5.35 17.58 -8.44
CA PRO A 231 4.36 18.24 -7.60
C PRO A 231 4.62 19.75 -7.56
N SER A 232 3.58 20.55 -7.34
CA SER A 232 3.72 22.01 -7.18
C SER A 232 4.54 22.37 -5.93
N LYS A 233 4.47 21.50 -4.91
CA LYS A 233 5.28 21.54 -3.68
C LYS A 233 5.42 20.13 -3.11
N LEU A 234 6.57 19.84 -2.52
CA LEU A 234 6.80 18.60 -1.79
C LEU A 234 6.54 18.84 -0.30
N VAL A 235 5.51 18.20 0.25
CA VAL A 235 5.09 18.38 1.66
C VAL A 235 5.27 17.07 2.44
N ASP A 236 4.69 15.95 1.96
CA ASP A 236 4.70 14.68 2.69
C ASP A 236 4.54 13.49 1.74
N ALA A 237 5.49 12.57 1.79
CA ALA A 237 5.48 11.34 0.98
C ALA A 237 4.81 10.14 1.69
N THR A 238 4.35 10.28 2.94
CA THR A 238 3.72 9.21 3.69
C THR A 238 2.44 8.76 2.99
N GLY A 239 2.29 7.46 2.75
CA GLY A 239 1.11 6.91 2.06
C GLY A 239 1.11 7.07 0.53
N CYS A 240 2.19 7.59 -0.10
CA CYS A 240 2.27 7.64 -1.57
C CYS A 240 2.26 6.24 -2.20
N GLY A 241 2.93 5.25 -1.58
CA GLY A 241 2.89 3.87 -2.05
C GLY A 241 1.48 3.29 -2.03
N ASP A 242 0.75 3.52 -0.94
CA ASP A 242 -0.63 3.06 -0.78
C ASP A 242 -1.58 3.79 -1.74
N THR A 243 -1.35 5.11 -1.95
CA THR A 243 -2.07 5.91 -2.95
C THR A 243 -1.80 5.41 -4.37
N TYR A 244 -0.56 5.01 -4.67
CA TYR A 244 -0.23 4.39 -5.95
C TYR A 244 -1.01 3.08 -6.15
N SER A 245 -0.99 2.18 -5.16
CA SER A 245 -1.76 0.94 -5.20
C SER A 245 -3.25 1.19 -5.39
N ALA A 246 -3.81 2.18 -4.68
CA ALA A 246 -5.21 2.58 -4.81
C ALA A 246 -5.53 3.03 -6.25
N GLY A 247 -4.76 3.97 -6.79
CA GLY A 247 -4.96 4.50 -8.14
C GLY A 247 -4.78 3.43 -9.22
N TYR A 248 -3.75 2.60 -9.10
CA TYR A 248 -3.52 1.51 -10.03
C TYR A 248 -4.67 0.51 -10.05
N LEU A 249 -5.08 0.00 -8.88
CA LEU A 249 -6.16 -0.99 -8.79
C LEU A 249 -7.51 -0.41 -9.20
N TYR A 250 -7.80 0.86 -8.87
CA TYR A 250 -9.00 1.56 -9.35
C TYR A 250 -9.01 1.64 -10.88
N ALA A 251 -7.92 2.11 -11.49
CA ALA A 251 -7.83 2.22 -12.95
C ALA A 251 -7.93 0.85 -13.64
N ARG A 252 -7.29 -0.19 -13.09
CA ARG A 252 -7.43 -1.57 -13.59
C ARG A 252 -8.87 -2.09 -13.46
N ALA A 253 -9.56 -1.81 -12.35
CA ALA A 253 -10.97 -2.18 -12.17
C ALA A 253 -11.89 -1.46 -13.18
N LYS A 254 -11.52 -0.26 -13.64
CA LYS A 254 -12.18 0.49 -14.71
C LYS A 254 -11.83 -0.02 -16.12
N GLY A 255 -10.98 -1.04 -16.26
CA GLY A 255 -10.57 -1.62 -17.53
C GLY A 255 -9.48 -0.86 -18.27
N MET A 256 -8.78 0.09 -17.60
CA MET A 256 -7.64 0.79 -18.19
C MET A 256 -6.47 -0.17 -18.43
N GLY A 257 -5.68 0.08 -19.48
CA GLY A 257 -4.46 -0.65 -19.77
C GLY A 257 -3.35 -0.41 -18.72
N TYR A 258 -2.27 -1.17 -18.78
CA TYR A 258 -1.17 -1.09 -17.79
C TYR A 258 -0.53 0.31 -17.75
N ALA A 259 -0.23 0.89 -18.91
CA ALA A 259 0.36 2.23 -19.02
C ALA A 259 -0.57 3.31 -18.47
N GLU A 260 -1.86 3.28 -18.86
CA GLU A 260 -2.85 4.25 -18.39
C GLU A 260 -3.06 4.15 -16.87
N SER A 261 -3.12 2.92 -16.33
CA SER A 261 -3.27 2.69 -14.90
C SER A 261 -2.06 3.19 -14.10
N SER A 262 -0.84 3.00 -14.64
CA SER A 262 0.38 3.52 -14.04
C SER A 262 0.43 5.05 -14.06
N GLN A 263 0.04 5.69 -15.17
CA GLN A 263 -0.05 7.16 -15.28
C GLN A 263 -1.07 7.73 -14.29
N PHE A 264 -2.24 7.08 -14.16
CA PHE A 264 -3.27 7.48 -13.21
C PHE A 264 -2.76 7.40 -11.76
N ALA A 265 -2.12 6.30 -11.39
CA ALA A 265 -1.53 6.10 -10.07
C ALA A 265 -0.41 7.12 -9.76
N ALA A 266 0.47 7.39 -10.74
CA ALA A 266 1.54 8.39 -10.61
C ALA A 266 0.98 9.81 -10.42
N ALA A 267 -0.09 10.17 -11.14
CA ALA A 267 -0.75 11.46 -10.99
C ALA A 267 -1.39 11.62 -9.60
N MET A 268 -2.02 10.56 -9.06
CA MET A 268 -2.54 10.58 -7.71
C MET A 268 -1.42 10.76 -6.67
N CYS A 269 -0.27 10.10 -6.84
CA CYS A 269 0.88 10.28 -5.97
C CYS A 269 1.41 11.72 -6.01
N THR A 270 1.46 12.33 -7.19
CA THR A 270 1.90 13.73 -7.34
C THR A 270 1.04 14.66 -6.51
N LEU A 271 -0.28 14.54 -6.62
CA LEU A 271 -1.21 15.33 -5.81
C LEU A 271 -1.11 15.01 -4.31
N LYS A 272 -0.89 13.74 -3.94
CA LYS A 272 -0.70 13.33 -2.54
C LYS A 272 0.54 13.99 -1.92
N LEU A 273 1.62 14.15 -2.66
CA LEU A 273 2.86 14.78 -2.18
C LEU A 273 2.66 16.23 -1.73
N GLU A 274 1.62 16.90 -2.18
CA GLU A 274 1.38 18.34 -1.98
C GLU A 274 0.75 18.69 -0.61
N HIS A 275 0.33 17.68 0.18
CA HIS A 275 -0.28 17.88 1.50
C HIS A 275 0.01 16.72 2.46
N THR A 276 -0.18 16.96 3.75
CA THR A 276 -0.11 15.93 4.79
C THR A 276 -1.42 15.12 4.86
N GLY A 277 -1.34 13.87 5.33
CA GLY A 277 -2.49 12.98 5.46
C GLY A 277 -2.85 12.25 4.15
N PRO A 278 -3.98 11.54 4.11
CA PRO A 278 -4.41 10.76 2.94
C PRO A 278 -4.70 11.63 1.71
N PHE A 279 -4.75 10.99 0.54
CA PHE A 279 -5.19 11.62 -0.71
C PHE A 279 -6.59 12.23 -0.56
N ALA A 280 -6.77 13.47 -1.07
CA ALA A 280 -8.01 14.24 -0.91
C ALA A 280 -8.35 15.12 -2.13
N HIS A 281 -7.85 14.75 -3.31
CA HIS A 281 -8.13 15.44 -4.57
C HIS A 281 -9.22 14.74 -5.37
N LYS A 282 -9.83 15.46 -6.30
CA LYS A 282 -10.84 14.92 -7.20
C LYS A 282 -10.20 14.24 -8.42
N ILE A 283 -10.95 13.38 -9.08
CA ILE A 283 -10.49 12.69 -10.29
C ILE A 283 -10.12 13.65 -11.42
N GLU A 284 -10.79 14.81 -11.51
CA GLU A 284 -10.49 15.84 -12.51
C GLU A 284 -9.08 16.40 -12.32
N ASP A 285 -8.62 16.56 -11.08
CA ASP A 285 -7.25 17.02 -10.77
C ASP A 285 -6.23 15.97 -11.24
N VAL A 286 -6.54 14.67 -11.07
CA VAL A 286 -5.70 13.56 -11.55
C VAL A 286 -5.54 13.62 -13.07
N TYR A 287 -6.64 13.75 -13.80
CA TYR A 287 -6.59 13.88 -15.26
C TYR A 287 -5.91 15.16 -15.73
N GLN A 288 -6.00 16.25 -14.95
CA GLN A 288 -5.29 17.48 -15.28
C GLN A 288 -3.75 17.31 -15.18
N ILE A 289 -3.25 16.58 -14.16
CA ILE A 289 -1.82 16.23 -14.05
C ILE A 289 -1.40 15.41 -15.28
N ILE A 290 -2.14 14.37 -15.63
CA ILE A 290 -1.82 13.53 -16.79
C ILE A 290 -1.76 14.38 -18.08
N LYS A 291 -2.76 15.20 -18.33
CA LYS A 291 -2.85 16.05 -19.52
C LYS A 291 -1.71 17.04 -19.64
N ASN A 292 -1.27 17.61 -18.51
CA ASN A 292 -0.18 18.60 -18.50
C ASN A 292 1.20 17.96 -18.78
N ASN A 293 1.30 16.63 -18.75
CA ASN A 293 2.57 15.90 -18.89
C ASN A 293 2.57 14.96 -20.13
N GLN A 294 1.55 15.02 -20.99
CA GLN A 294 1.52 14.41 -22.32
C GLN A 294 2.13 15.37 -23.36
#